data_c4389bc8ee8d4cefa41b4c7ff764dd3c
#
_entry.id   c4389bc8ee8d4cefa41b4c7ff764dd3c
#
_cell.length_a   1.000
_cell.length_b   1.000
_cell.length_c   1.000
_cell.angle_alpha   90.00
_cell.angle_beta   90.00
_cell.angle_gamma   90.00
#
_symmetry.space_group_name_H-M   'P 1'
#
loop_
_entity.id
_entity.type
_entity.pdbx_description
1 polymer ?
#
loop_
_entity_poly.entity_id
_entity_poly.type
_entity_poly.pdbx_seq_one_letter_code
_entity_poly.pdbx_strand_id
1 'polypeptide(L)'
;MSAVADATEKVLNWEISSIEPFNSARKWSAVEFSGHGTFFFGAPDILLENTTHDAQQKAQSEAERGRRVLALCKIDTPLNEGFQGVVDPICLILLDDTVREDAPEILRFFADQGVELKVISGDNTATVATVAATAGVPNCNNSVDARTLDDDKKLSEAIKESTVFGRVTPHQKRSMVASLQEEGHIVAMTGD
;
A
#
# COMPACT_ATOMS: atom_id res chain seq x y z
N MET A 1 1.77 -9.74 -8.07
CA MET A 1 1.05 -11.02 -7.76
C MET A 1 1.82 -12.27 -8.20
N SER A 2 2.69 -12.21 -9.23
CA SER A 2 3.47 -13.39 -9.67
C SER A 2 4.42 -13.94 -8.60
N ALA A 3 5.14 -13.09 -7.87
CA ALA A 3 6.14 -13.52 -6.87
C ALA A 3 5.59 -14.39 -5.73
N VAL A 4 4.31 -14.23 -5.37
CA VAL A 4 3.66 -15.07 -4.33
C VAL A 4 3.23 -16.42 -4.92
N ALA A 5 2.80 -16.44 -6.19
CA ALA A 5 2.41 -17.67 -6.87
C ALA A 5 3.60 -18.60 -7.14
N ASP A 6 4.76 -18.03 -7.44
CA ASP A 6 6.00 -18.80 -7.72
C ASP A 6 6.57 -19.48 -6.46
N ALA A 7 6.18 -19.05 -5.27
CA ALA A 7 6.62 -19.64 -4.00
C ALA A 7 5.78 -20.82 -3.52
N THR A 8 4.69 -21.19 -4.22
CA THR A 8 3.75 -22.23 -3.77
C THR A 8 3.66 -23.37 -4.79
N GLU A 9 4.18 -24.54 -4.43
CA GLU A 9 4.16 -25.76 -5.29
C GLU A 9 2.87 -26.59 -5.19
N LYS A 10 1.95 -26.31 -4.26
CA LYS A 10 0.81 -27.18 -3.98
C LYS A 10 -0.51 -26.53 -4.35
N VAL A 11 -1.14 -27.04 -5.40
CA VAL A 11 -2.52 -26.67 -5.79
C VAL A 11 -3.49 -27.47 -4.91
N LEU A 12 -4.34 -26.76 -4.16
CA LEU A 12 -5.47 -27.36 -3.45
C LEU A 12 -6.61 -27.58 -4.46
N ASN A 13 -7.16 -28.79 -4.51
CA ASN A 13 -8.34 -29.13 -5.34
C ASN A 13 -9.65 -28.71 -4.64
N TRP A 14 -9.71 -27.47 -4.14
CA TRP A 14 -10.92 -26.93 -3.57
C TRP A 14 -11.77 -26.28 -4.66
N GLU A 15 -13.06 -26.49 -4.62
CA GLU A 15 -14.00 -25.90 -5.56
C GLU A 15 -14.24 -24.42 -5.20
N ILE A 16 -14.02 -23.53 -6.16
CA ILE A 16 -14.26 -22.10 -5.99
C ILE A 16 -15.75 -21.83 -6.19
N SER A 17 -16.40 -21.27 -5.17
CA SER A 17 -17.80 -20.85 -5.21
C SER A 17 -17.97 -19.41 -5.70
N SER A 18 -17.10 -18.51 -5.26
CA SER A 18 -17.16 -17.08 -5.61
C SER A 18 -15.80 -16.42 -5.55
N ILE A 19 -15.62 -15.35 -6.32
CA ILE A 19 -14.38 -14.54 -6.37
C ILE A 19 -14.74 -13.06 -6.31
N GLU A 20 -14.08 -12.33 -5.43
CA GLU A 20 -14.05 -10.87 -5.41
C GLU A 20 -12.65 -10.39 -5.81
N PRO A 21 -12.47 -9.84 -7.04
CA PRO A 21 -11.17 -9.40 -7.52
C PRO A 21 -10.60 -8.25 -6.67
N PHE A 22 -9.26 -8.10 -6.69
CA PHE A 22 -8.60 -6.98 -6.03
C PHE A 22 -9.13 -5.64 -6.56
N ASN A 23 -9.37 -4.72 -5.62
CA ASN A 23 -9.75 -3.35 -5.93
C ASN A 23 -8.87 -2.38 -5.14
N SER A 24 -8.30 -1.38 -5.81
CA SER A 24 -7.38 -0.41 -5.21
C SER A 24 -8.02 0.48 -4.14
N ALA A 25 -9.35 0.66 -4.16
CA ALA A 25 -10.06 1.43 -3.13
C ALA A 25 -10.21 0.64 -1.84
N ARG A 26 -10.54 -0.67 -1.93
CA ARG A 26 -10.69 -1.52 -0.74
C ARG A 26 -9.43 -2.28 -0.34
N LYS A 27 -8.40 -2.32 -1.20
CA LYS A 27 -7.06 -2.88 -0.92
C LYS A 27 -7.02 -4.38 -0.60
N TRP A 28 -8.02 -5.14 -1.00
CA TRP A 28 -8.07 -6.60 -0.84
C TRP A 28 -8.81 -7.29 -1.98
N SER A 29 -8.58 -8.60 -2.09
CA SER A 29 -9.34 -9.56 -2.89
C SER A 29 -9.83 -10.69 -2.00
N ALA A 30 -10.86 -11.44 -2.44
CA ALA A 30 -11.35 -12.60 -1.71
C ALA A 30 -11.74 -13.75 -2.64
N VAL A 31 -11.66 -14.97 -2.11
CA VAL A 31 -12.11 -16.19 -2.77
C VAL A 31 -12.87 -17.02 -1.75
N GLU A 32 -14.08 -17.44 -2.12
CA GLU A 32 -14.87 -18.41 -1.37
C GLU A 32 -14.65 -19.80 -1.95
N PHE A 33 -14.38 -20.75 -1.08
CA PHE A 33 -14.27 -22.17 -1.44
C PHE A 33 -15.40 -22.97 -0.80
N SER A 34 -16.04 -23.83 -1.60
CA SER A 34 -17.13 -24.71 -1.15
C SER A 34 -16.72 -25.54 0.07
N GLY A 35 -17.45 -25.36 1.19
CA GLY A 35 -17.18 -26.08 2.44
C GLY A 35 -15.94 -25.65 3.22
N HIS A 36 -15.21 -24.60 2.78
CA HIS A 36 -13.97 -24.14 3.42
C HIS A 36 -14.02 -22.67 3.87
N GLY A 37 -15.09 -21.92 3.52
CA GLY A 37 -15.26 -20.50 3.85
C GLY A 37 -14.58 -19.55 2.89
N THR A 38 -14.53 -18.28 3.27
CA THR A 38 -14.02 -17.18 2.44
C THR A 38 -12.64 -16.73 2.91
N PHE A 39 -11.71 -16.64 1.99
CA PHE A 39 -10.34 -16.20 2.22
C PHE A 39 -10.12 -14.81 1.65
N PHE A 40 -9.63 -13.90 2.48
CA PHE A 40 -9.30 -12.53 2.10
C PHE A 40 -7.79 -12.37 2.02
N PHE A 41 -7.33 -11.68 0.98
CA PHE A 41 -5.91 -11.39 0.78
C PHE A 41 -5.71 -9.92 0.44
N GLY A 42 -4.91 -9.20 1.25
CA GLY A 42 -4.73 -7.77 1.02
C GLY A 42 -3.98 -7.03 2.12
N ALA A 43 -4.27 -5.75 2.24
CA ALA A 43 -3.60 -4.83 3.15
C ALA A 43 -3.96 -5.12 4.62
N PRO A 44 -2.97 -5.34 5.51
CA PRO A 44 -3.21 -5.70 6.91
C PRO A 44 -3.97 -4.63 7.69
N ASP A 45 -3.72 -3.35 7.42
CA ASP A 45 -4.37 -2.23 8.09
C ASP A 45 -5.88 -2.12 7.77
N ILE A 46 -6.33 -2.78 6.71
CA ILE A 46 -7.76 -2.89 6.36
C ILE A 46 -8.33 -4.20 6.92
N LEU A 47 -7.66 -5.33 6.62
CA LEU A 47 -8.18 -6.64 6.97
C LEU A 47 -8.14 -6.91 8.48
N LEU A 48 -7.14 -6.38 9.19
CA LEU A 48 -6.92 -6.63 10.62
C LEU A 48 -7.40 -5.48 11.52
N GLU A 49 -8.08 -4.46 10.99
CA GLU A 49 -8.48 -3.26 11.72
C GLU A 49 -9.28 -3.57 13.00
N ASN A 50 -10.18 -4.55 12.93
CA ASN A 50 -11.07 -4.93 14.03
C ASN A 50 -10.69 -6.25 14.70
N THR A 51 -9.45 -6.74 14.49
CA THR A 51 -8.99 -7.98 15.13
C THR A 51 -8.27 -7.66 16.44
N THR A 52 -8.47 -8.52 17.44
CA THR A 52 -7.77 -8.43 18.73
C THR A 52 -6.42 -9.16 18.73
N HIS A 53 -6.00 -9.69 17.59
CA HIS A 53 -4.77 -10.45 17.45
C HIS A 53 -3.54 -9.54 17.37
N ASP A 54 -2.42 -10.06 17.86
CA ASP A 54 -1.08 -9.45 17.74
C ASP A 54 -0.59 -9.35 16.26
N ALA A 55 -1.33 -9.94 15.33
CA ALA A 55 -1.03 -9.91 13.90
C ALA A 55 -0.97 -8.47 13.34
N GLN A 56 -1.85 -7.56 13.79
CA GLN A 56 -1.83 -6.16 13.38
C GLN A 56 -0.54 -5.46 13.84
N GLN A 57 -0.14 -5.68 15.10
CA GLN A 57 1.11 -5.10 15.63
C GLN A 57 2.34 -5.65 14.90
N LYS A 58 2.35 -6.96 14.61
CA LYS A 58 3.42 -7.58 13.82
C LYS A 58 3.48 -7.00 12.41
N ALA A 59 2.33 -6.86 11.74
CA ALA A 59 2.27 -6.26 10.42
C ALA A 59 2.81 -4.83 10.42
N GLN A 60 2.44 -4.01 11.40
CA GLN A 60 2.92 -2.65 11.56
C GLN A 60 4.44 -2.62 11.81
N SER A 61 4.95 -3.46 12.72
CA SER A 61 6.39 -3.56 13.01
C SER A 61 7.22 -3.95 11.79
N GLU A 62 6.72 -4.87 10.96
CA GLU A 62 7.42 -5.26 9.72
C GLU A 62 7.35 -4.16 8.64
N ALA A 63 6.23 -3.43 8.56
CA ALA A 63 6.11 -2.28 7.67
C ALA A 63 7.08 -1.14 8.07
N GLU A 64 7.28 -0.89 9.37
CA GLU A 64 8.26 0.07 9.89
C GLU A 64 9.72 -0.29 9.55
N ARG A 65 9.97 -1.59 9.29
CA ARG A 65 11.26 -2.08 8.78
C ARG A 65 11.41 -1.96 7.26
N GLY A 66 10.43 -1.35 6.58
CA GLY A 66 10.43 -1.16 5.13
C GLY A 66 9.88 -2.31 4.32
N ARG A 67 9.34 -3.36 4.97
CA ARG A 67 8.75 -4.50 4.28
C ARG A 67 7.34 -4.19 3.79
N ARG A 68 7.02 -4.65 2.60
CA ARG A 68 5.63 -4.71 2.16
C ARG A 68 4.95 -5.91 2.79
N VAL A 69 3.90 -5.66 3.58
CA VAL A 69 3.19 -6.72 4.32
C VAL A 69 1.80 -6.93 3.71
N LEU A 70 1.45 -8.18 3.48
CA LEU A 70 0.11 -8.60 3.08
C LEU A 70 -0.43 -9.57 4.14
N ALA A 71 -1.73 -9.54 4.37
CA ALA A 71 -2.42 -10.46 5.26
C ALA A 71 -3.26 -11.46 4.46
N LEU A 72 -3.21 -12.71 4.84
CA LEU A 72 -4.17 -13.74 4.47
C LEU A 72 -5.04 -14.03 5.69
N CYS A 73 -6.35 -13.86 5.53
CA CYS A 73 -7.35 -14.03 6.58
C CYS A 73 -8.49 -14.91 6.10
N LYS A 74 -9.25 -15.48 7.04
CA LYS A 74 -10.41 -16.33 6.75
C LYS A 74 -11.63 -15.86 7.53
N ILE A 75 -12.80 -16.08 6.96
CA ILE A 75 -14.10 -16.10 7.66
C ILE A 75 -14.88 -17.34 7.24
N ASP A 76 -15.78 -17.79 8.09
CA ASP A 76 -16.61 -18.96 7.78
C ASP A 76 -17.96 -18.56 7.08
N THR A 77 -18.21 -17.27 6.91
CA THR A 77 -19.41 -16.75 6.22
C THR A 77 -19.19 -16.67 4.70
N PRO A 78 -20.27 -16.80 3.92
CA PRO A 78 -20.22 -16.66 2.45
C PRO A 78 -19.79 -15.25 2.03
N LEU A 79 -19.16 -15.17 0.84
CA LEU A 79 -18.65 -13.89 0.30
C LEU A 79 -19.77 -12.88 -0.02
N ASN A 80 -20.98 -13.34 -0.32
CA ASN A 80 -22.14 -12.50 -0.61
C ASN A 80 -22.62 -11.66 0.60
N GLU A 81 -22.23 -12.02 1.82
CA GLU A 81 -22.49 -11.20 3.02
C GLU A 81 -21.51 -10.03 3.16
N GLY A 82 -20.48 -9.99 2.32
CA GLY A 82 -19.47 -8.95 2.28
C GLY A 82 -18.45 -9.04 3.41
N PHE A 83 -17.49 -8.13 3.38
CA PHE A 83 -16.49 -7.98 4.44
C PHE A 83 -17.07 -7.20 5.62
N GLN A 84 -17.21 -7.83 6.78
CA GLN A 84 -17.80 -7.24 7.99
C GLN A 84 -16.76 -6.75 9.01
N GLY A 85 -15.49 -6.74 8.61
CA GLY A 85 -14.41 -6.16 9.43
C GLY A 85 -13.84 -7.08 10.53
N VAL A 86 -14.39 -8.30 10.71
CA VAL A 86 -13.85 -9.28 11.67
C VAL A 86 -13.42 -10.52 10.90
N VAL A 87 -12.14 -10.84 10.98
CA VAL A 87 -11.53 -11.98 10.29
C VAL A 87 -10.58 -12.73 11.20
N ASP A 88 -10.35 -14.01 10.91
CA ASP A 88 -9.31 -14.82 11.53
C ASP A 88 -8.02 -14.74 10.71
N PRO A 89 -6.95 -14.12 11.23
CA PRO A 89 -5.66 -14.07 10.56
C PRO A 89 -5.05 -15.45 10.42
N ILE A 90 -4.67 -15.84 9.19
CA ILE A 90 -3.97 -17.11 8.93
C ILE A 90 -2.46 -16.86 8.92
N CYS A 91 -1.99 -15.90 8.13
CA CYS A 91 -0.57 -15.56 8.06
C CYS A 91 -0.36 -14.13 7.53
N LEU A 92 0.85 -13.60 7.79
CA LEU A 92 1.38 -12.42 7.15
C LEU A 92 2.40 -12.85 6.10
N ILE A 93 2.32 -12.27 4.92
CA ILE A 93 3.26 -12.46 3.83
C ILE A 93 4.11 -11.20 3.75
N LEU A 94 5.41 -11.38 3.94
CA LEU A 94 6.39 -10.29 3.95
C LEU A 94 7.10 -10.29 2.60
N LEU A 95 7.09 -9.15 1.94
CA LEU A 95 7.80 -8.93 0.69
C LEU A 95 8.87 -7.86 0.94
N ASP A 96 10.11 -8.21 0.63
CA ASP A 96 11.22 -7.27 0.64
C ASP A 96 11.37 -6.68 -0.77
N ASP A 97 11.16 -5.38 -0.90
CA ASP A 97 11.44 -4.67 -2.14
C ASP A 97 12.93 -4.32 -2.19
N THR A 98 13.60 -4.77 -3.24
CA THR A 98 14.99 -4.38 -3.48
C THR A 98 15.02 -3.06 -4.22
N VAL A 99 15.53 -2.02 -3.56
CA VAL A 99 15.81 -0.74 -4.22
C VAL A 99 16.89 -0.97 -5.28
N ARG A 100 16.70 -0.44 -6.48
CA ARG A 100 17.70 -0.51 -7.56
C ARG A 100 19.01 0.13 -7.11
N GLU A 101 20.14 -0.49 -7.44
CA GLU A 101 21.47 0.00 -7.03
C GLU A 101 21.78 1.40 -7.57
N ASP A 102 21.25 1.75 -8.76
CA ASP A 102 21.42 3.04 -9.41
C ASP A 102 20.46 4.13 -8.91
N ALA A 103 19.42 3.80 -8.13
CA ALA A 103 18.39 4.74 -7.70
C ALA A 103 18.96 5.93 -6.89
N PRO A 104 19.87 5.76 -5.92
CA PRO A 104 20.42 6.91 -5.17
C PRO A 104 21.17 7.90 -6.05
N GLU A 105 21.89 7.42 -7.07
CA GLU A 105 22.62 8.28 -8.01
C GLU A 105 21.67 9.09 -8.88
N ILE A 106 20.64 8.43 -9.44
CA ILE A 106 19.62 9.06 -10.29
C ILE A 106 18.83 10.13 -9.50
N LEU A 107 18.41 9.81 -8.27
CA LEU A 107 17.63 10.75 -7.44
C LEU A 107 18.48 11.96 -7.05
N ARG A 108 19.77 11.77 -6.75
CA ARG A 108 20.71 12.86 -6.50
C ARG A 108 20.88 13.76 -7.72
N PHE A 109 21.02 13.16 -8.91
CA PHE A 109 21.10 13.90 -10.16
C PHE A 109 19.89 14.83 -10.34
N PHE A 110 18.66 14.34 -10.11
CA PHE A 110 17.48 15.19 -10.20
C PHE A 110 17.47 16.31 -9.15
N ALA A 111 17.85 16.01 -7.93
CA ALA A 111 17.95 17.00 -6.85
C ALA A 111 18.97 18.11 -7.19
N ASP A 112 20.11 17.74 -7.75
CA ASP A 112 21.17 18.68 -8.19
C ASP A 112 20.71 19.57 -9.37
N GLN A 113 19.75 19.11 -10.16
CA GLN A 113 19.10 19.92 -11.20
C GLN A 113 17.95 20.80 -10.65
N GLY A 114 17.73 20.84 -9.34
CA GLY A 114 16.69 21.64 -8.72
C GLY A 114 15.28 21.03 -8.86
N VAL A 115 15.19 19.73 -9.19
CA VAL A 115 13.90 19.02 -9.24
C VAL A 115 13.49 18.64 -7.83
N GLU A 116 12.32 19.06 -7.41
CA GLU A 116 11.70 18.63 -6.17
C GLU A 116 11.08 17.24 -6.33
N LEU A 117 11.49 16.31 -5.47
CA LEU A 117 11.03 14.93 -5.52
C LEU A 117 9.88 14.69 -4.53
N LYS A 118 8.80 14.10 -5.01
CA LYS A 118 7.66 13.66 -4.19
C LYS A 118 7.44 12.16 -4.42
N VAL A 119 7.27 11.40 -3.34
CA VAL A 119 6.96 9.96 -3.39
C VAL A 119 5.49 9.77 -3.05
N ILE A 120 4.70 9.26 -3.99
CA ILE A 120 3.24 9.10 -3.86
C ILE A 120 2.88 7.64 -4.09
N SER A 121 2.47 6.93 -3.04
CA SER A 121 2.15 5.49 -3.09
C SER A 121 0.81 5.15 -2.45
N GLY A 122 0.18 4.09 -2.93
CA GLY A 122 -0.98 3.47 -2.28
C GLY A 122 -0.61 2.54 -1.12
N ASP A 123 0.67 2.27 -0.88
CA ASP A 123 1.16 1.40 0.17
C ASP A 123 1.19 2.07 1.55
N ASN A 124 1.48 1.29 2.58
CA ASN A 124 1.60 1.81 3.96
C ASN A 124 2.64 2.92 4.04
N THR A 125 2.32 4.01 4.74
CA THR A 125 3.17 5.21 4.83
C THR A 125 4.55 4.92 5.41
N ALA A 126 4.64 4.08 6.44
CA ALA A 126 5.91 3.70 7.05
C ALA A 126 6.80 2.91 6.07
N THR A 127 6.22 1.97 5.32
CA THR A 127 6.95 1.23 4.27
C THR A 127 7.48 2.17 3.21
N VAL A 128 6.62 3.08 2.69
CA VAL A 128 7.01 4.04 1.65
C VAL A 128 8.12 4.96 2.13
N ALA A 129 8.03 5.47 3.37
CA ALA A 129 9.06 6.33 3.96
C ALA A 129 10.41 5.61 4.11
N THR A 130 10.40 4.34 4.56
CA THR A 130 11.63 3.55 4.70
C THR A 130 12.26 3.25 3.34
N VAL A 131 11.48 2.89 2.34
CA VAL A 131 11.98 2.65 0.97
C VAL A 131 12.51 3.94 0.35
N ALA A 132 11.82 5.08 0.53
CA ALA A 132 12.27 6.38 0.06
C ALA A 132 13.61 6.79 0.71
N ALA A 133 13.77 6.55 2.02
CA ALA A 133 15.02 6.80 2.74
C ALA A 133 16.16 5.92 2.21
N THR A 134 15.91 4.64 1.98
CA THR A 134 16.88 3.69 1.42
C THR A 134 17.29 4.07 -0.01
N ALA A 135 16.34 4.57 -0.79
CA ALA A 135 16.58 5.07 -2.15
C ALA A 135 17.33 6.42 -2.17
N GLY A 136 17.47 7.11 -1.04
CA GLY A 136 18.17 8.40 -0.96
C GLY A 136 17.30 9.61 -1.34
N VAL A 137 15.97 9.51 -1.21
CA VAL A 137 15.07 10.65 -1.44
C VAL A 137 15.31 11.72 -0.38
N PRO A 138 15.59 12.99 -0.74
CA PRO A 138 15.76 14.07 0.22
C PRO A 138 14.49 14.32 1.04
N ASN A 139 14.65 14.72 2.30
CA ASN A 139 13.53 15.10 3.20
C ASN A 139 12.45 14.01 3.39
N CYS A 140 12.79 12.74 3.21
CA CYS A 140 11.85 11.62 3.32
C CYS A 140 11.29 11.40 4.74
N ASN A 141 11.83 12.05 5.77
CA ASN A 141 11.28 12.05 7.14
C ASN A 141 9.94 12.78 7.25
N ASN A 142 9.61 13.64 6.27
CA ASN A 142 8.34 14.34 6.22
C ASN A 142 7.33 13.51 5.42
N SER A 143 6.70 12.55 6.08
CA SER A 143 5.74 11.62 5.50
C SER A 143 4.33 11.80 6.04
N VAL A 144 3.32 11.65 5.17
CA VAL A 144 1.90 11.83 5.49
C VAL A 144 1.08 10.63 5.04
N ASP A 145 0.17 10.19 5.91
CA ASP A 145 -0.87 9.22 5.55
C ASP A 145 -2.03 9.96 4.85
N ALA A 146 -2.24 9.68 3.58
CA ALA A 146 -3.25 10.39 2.77
C ALA A 146 -4.69 10.15 3.24
N ARG A 147 -4.96 9.17 4.10
CA ARG A 147 -6.26 8.97 4.73
C ARG A 147 -6.64 10.10 5.69
N THR A 148 -5.66 10.86 6.19
CA THR A 148 -5.88 12.02 7.04
C THR A 148 -6.20 13.30 6.27
N LEU A 149 -6.04 13.26 4.94
CA LEU A 149 -6.27 14.38 4.02
C LEU A 149 -7.66 14.24 3.40
N ASP A 150 -8.68 14.64 4.15
CA ASP A 150 -10.10 14.43 3.85
C ASP A 150 -10.70 15.51 2.94
N ASP A 151 -9.98 16.60 2.67
CA ASP A 151 -10.37 17.67 1.74
C ASP A 151 -9.22 18.14 0.84
N ASP A 152 -9.56 18.77 -0.28
CA ASP A 152 -8.60 19.25 -1.27
C ASP A 152 -7.67 20.34 -0.73
N LYS A 153 -8.10 21.12 0.25
CA LYS A 153 -7.28 22.17 0.87
C LYS A 153 -6.15 21.57 1.70
N LYS A 154 -6.48 20.61 2.58
CA LYS A 154 -5.46 19.87 3.35
C LYS A 154 -4.48 19.15 2.43
N LEU A 155 -4.97 18.58 1.34
CA LEU A 155 -4.15 17.90 0.35
C LEU A 155 -3.20 18.88 -0.36
N SER A 156 -3.68 20.06 -0.76
CA SER A 156 -2.87 21.12 -1.38
C SER A 156 -1.81 21.68 -0.42
N GLU A 157 -2.13 21.84 0.87
CA GLU A 157 -1.18 22.27 1.88
C GLU A 157 -0.12 21.16 2.13
N ALA A 158 -0.55 19.91 2.29
CA ALA A 158 0.35 18.79 2.55
C ALA A 158 1.35 18.53 1.41
N ILE A 159 0.94 18.68 0.13
CA ILE A 159 1.84 18.42 -1.01
C ILE A 159 2.99 19.43 -1.09
N LYS A 160 2.83 20.62 -0.53
CA LYS A 160 3.88 21.64 -0.45
C LYS A 160 4.91 21.31 0.63
N GLU A 161 4.46 20.81 1.76
CA GLU A 161 5.27 20.65 2.96
C GLU A 161 5.89 19.26 3.07
N SER A 162 5.27 18.23 2.48
CA SER A 162 5.66 16.84 2.65
C SER A 162 6.26 16.24 1.39
N THR A 163 7.15 15.28 1.59
CA THR A 163 7.87 14.59 0.49
C THR A 163 7.30 13.21 0.22
N VAL A 164 6.82 12.51 1.24
CA VAL A 164 6.36 11.12 1.14
C VAL A 164 4.88 11.02 1.50
N PHE A 165 4.10 10.38 0.64
CA PHE A 165 2.67 10.16 0.82
C PHE A 165 2.36 8.67 0.69
N GLY A 166 1.84 8.07 1.78
CA GLY A 166 1.33 6.71 1.79
C GLY A 166 -0.20 6.67 1.74
N ARG A 167 -0.77 5.52 1.43
CA ARG A 167 -2.23 5.28 1.35
C ARG A 167 -2.99 6.21 0.42
N VAL A 168 -2.31 6.73 -0.60
CA VAL A 168 -2.90 7.63 -1.60
C VAL A 168 -3.85 6.86 -2.50
N THR A 169 -5.04 7.42 -2.70
CA THR A 169 -6.01 6.92 -3.68
C THR A 169 -5.72 7.49 -5.07
N PRO A 170 -6.19 6.84 -6.16
CA PRO A 170 -6.03 7.38 -7.52
C PRO A 170 -6.65 8.77 -7.70
N HIS A 171 -7.72 9.08 -6.95
CA HIS A 171 -8.33 10.40 -6.96
C HIS A 171 -7.40 11.45 -6.33
N GLN A 172 -6.92 11.20 -5.11
CA GLN A 172 -5.99 12.09 -4.43
C GLN A 172 -4.71 12.32 -5.24
N LYS A 173 -4.17 11.27 -5.90
CA LYS A 173 -3.00 11.41 -6.78
C LYS A 173 -3.23 12.42 -7.90
N ARG A 174 -4.41 12.43 -8.51
CA ARG A 174 -4.78 13.44 -9.53
C ARG A 174 -4.90 14.84 -8.94
N SER A 175 -5.58 14.98 -7.79
CA SER A 175 -5.73 16.27 -7.10
C SER A 175 -4.37 16.85 -6.68
N MET A 176 -3.43 16.02 -6.21
CA MET A 176 -2.05 16.44 -5.89
C MET A 176 -1.32 17.03 -7.11
N VAL A 177 -1.39 16.35 -8.25
CA VAL A 177 -0.78 16.83 -9.49
C VAL A 177 -1.43 18.12 -9.95
N ALA A 178 -2.76 18.22 -9.94
CA ALA A 178 -3.50 19.41 -10.32
C ALA A 178 -3.12 20.62 -9.44
N SER A 179 -3.04 20.43 -8.12
CA SER A 179 -2.64 21.46 -7.17
C SER A 179 -1.26 22.05 -7.47
N LEU A 180 -0.27 21.19 -7.76
CA LEU A 180 1.08 21.65 -8.14
C LEU A 180 1.07 22.40 -9.47
N GLN A 181 0.29 21.95 -10.45
CA GLN A 181 0.18 22.62 -11.76
C GLN A 181 -0.52 23.98 -11.66
N GLU A 182 -1.55 24.11 -10.83
CA GLU A 182 -2.25 25.39 -10.57
C GLU A 182 -1.32 26.44 -9.94
N GLU A 183 -0.30 26.00 -9.20
CA GLU A 183 0.75 26.86 -8.63
C GLU A 183 1.88 27.18 -9.62
N GLY A 184 1.77 26.68 -10.86
CA GLY A 184 2.74 26.97 -11.92
C GLY A 184 3.92 26.00 -11.97
N HIS A 185 3.90 24.90 -11.20
CA HIS A 185 4.94 23.88 -11.30
C HIS A 185 4.81 23.03 -12.57
N ILE A 186 5.95 22.67 -13.15
CA ILE A 186 6.02 21.67 -14.21
C ILE A 186 6.16 20.31 -13.52
N VAL A 187 5.15 19.48 -13.67
CA VAL A 187 5.08 18.17 -12.98
C VAL A 187 5.35 17.04 -13.97
N ALA A 188 6.34 16.22 -13.67
CA ALA A 188 6.54 14.92 -14.31
C ALA A 188 6.19 13.81 -13.32
N MET A 189 5.54 12.75 -13.78
CA MET A 189 5.18 11.60 -12.97
C MET A 189 5.66 10.32 -13.62
N THR A 190 6.31 9.47 -12.85
CA THR A 190 6.75 8.14 -13.28
C THR A 190 6.23 7.10 -12.30
N GLY A 191 6.03 5.89 -12.76
CA GLY A 191 5.51 4.75 -12.00
C GLY A 191 4.31 4.10 -12.70
N ASP A 192 3.83 3.01 -12.12
CA ASP A 192 2.71 2.21 -12.63
C ASP A 192 1.36 2.80 -12.21
#